data_aee320f15df284686e41fde711b65955
#
_entry.id   aee320f15df284686e41fde711b65955
#
_cell.length_a   1.000
_cell.length_b   1.000
_cell.length_c   1.000
_cell.angle_alpha   90.00
_cell.angle_beta   90.00
_cell.angle_gamma   90.00
#
_symmetry.space_group_name_H-M   'P 1'
#
loop_
_entity.id
_entity.type
_entity.pdbx_description
1 polymer ?
#
loop_
_entity_poly.entity_id
_entity_poly.type
_entity_poly.pdbx_seq_one_letter_code
_entity_poly.pdbx_strand_id
1 'polypeptide(L)'
;MIKENKDPVIRKHRSINRPFVIHITSCTTLKLTNMKGIFTVFLVILISFQSYGQKPRARDLGIPFVGKTGKFNAITDVKGVEVGYSTIISGNGENIVGKGPIRTGVTAIFPRGKAKKFSPVYANWYSLNGNGEMTGTTWVTESGFLETPIMITNTNSVGVVRDAVLKWYVDTDWYSGEDWWYTYPVVAETYDGFLNDIYGFHVEEKHVLEAIKNSSSGKIAEGNVGGGTGMMCLGYKGGTGTSSRVFKIKDSTYTVGAIVQSNFGAKRNLSIAGVPVGIELKDTLNYVFNAPPKSRRQEGDGSIIVIIATDVPLLPHQLKRIAQRIPLGVGIVGGRGSNGSGDIFLAFSTANESAFNRDETTTVESMSNDQLMPVFEATVQAVEEAIINAMI
;
A
#
# COMPACT_ATOMS: atom_id res chain seq x y z
N MET A 1 41.49 12.90 -53.92
CA MET A 1 41.02 12.71 -55.32
C MET A 1 39.49 12.80 -55.26
N ILE A 2 38.86 14.00 -55.54
CA ILE A 2 38.45 14.44 -56.87
C ILE A 2 37.43 13.44 -57.44
N LYS A 3 36.16 13.77 -57.68
CA LYS A 3 35.43 14.85 -58.39
C LYS A 3 33.94 14.71 -58.03
N GLU A 4 33.22 15.74 -57.68
CA GLU A 4 32.47 16.70 -58.52
C GLU A 4 31.61 16.13 -59.67
N ASN A 5 30.35 16.43 -59.67
CA ASN A 5 29.57 17.35 -60.51
C ASN A 5 28.16 16.77 -60.79
N LYS A 6 27.07 17.44 -61.00
CA LYS A 6 26.60 18.76 -61.38
C LYS A 6 25.07 18.76 -61.36
N ASP A 7 24.46 19.85 -60.90
CA ASP A 7 23.11 20.32 -61.29
C ASP A 7 23.07 20.72 -62.79
N PRO A 8 22.01 21.30 -63.30
CA PRO A 8 20.54 21.35 -63.01
C PRO A 8 19.66 21.21 -64.32
N VAL A 9 18.34 21.21 -64.25
CA VAL A 9 17.50 21.75 -65.30
C VAL A 9 16.15 22.29 -64.78
N ILE A 10 16.04 23.58 -64.93
CA ILE A 10 14.84 24.38 -64.76
C ILE A 10 13.93 24.16 -66.01
N ARG A 11 12.60 23.98 -65.82
CA ARG A 11 11.61 24.35 -66.83
C ARG A 11 10.44 25.10 -66.19
N LYS A 12 10.33 26.36 -66.55
CA LYS A 12 9.13 27.22 -66.47
C LYS A 12 8.05 26.75 -67.44
N HIS A 13 6.78 26.71 -67.03
CA HIS A 13 5.67 27.09 -67.87
C HIS A 13 4.46 27.62 -67.03
N ARG A 14 4.24 28.87 -67.19
CA ARG A 14 3.03 29.69 -67.55
C ARG A 14 1.72 29.45 -66.76
N SER A 15 1.35 30.54 -66.18
CA SER A 15 0.07 30.97 -65.63
C SER A 15 -1.11 30.87 -66.60
N ILE A 16 -2.27 30.41 -66.11
CA ILE A 16 -3.57 30.83 -66.64
C ILE A 16 -4.44 31.23 -65.47
N ASN A 17 -4.68 32.54 -65.32
CA ASN A 17 -5.70 33.12 -64.47
C ASN A 17 -7.10 32.84 -65.05
N ARG A 18 -7.99 32.28 -64.27
CA ARG A 18 -9.44 32.46 -64.40
C ARG A 18 -10.04 32.61 -63.01
N PRO A 19 -10.84 33.65 -62.75
CA PRO A 19 -11.52 33.81 -61.46
C PRO A 19 -12.73 32.88 -61.40
N PHE A 20 -12.75 32.01 -60.36
CA PHE A 20 -13.95 31.27 -60.02
C PHE A 20 -14.77 32.09 -59.05
N VAL A 21 -15.90 32.60 -59.49
CA VAL A 21 -16.92 33.28 -58.67
C VAL A 21 -17.70 32.15 -57.98
N ILE A 22 -17.49 32.01 -56.67
CA ILE A 22 -18.34 31.13 -55.83
C ILE A 22 -19.50 31.99 -55.34
N HIS A 23 -20.69 31.68 -55.83
CA HIS A 23 -21.95 32.18 -55.27
C HIS A 23 -22.15 31.52 -53.91
N ILE A 24 -22.06 32.27 -52.83
CA ILE A 24 -22.51 31.86 -51.52
C ILE A 24 -24.01 32.13 -51.43
N THR A 25 -24.79 31.08 -51.62
CA THR A 25 -26.22 31.09 -51.33
C THR A 25 -26.48 30.34 -50.06
N SER A 26 -27.21 30.97 -49.16
CA SER A 26 -27.95 30.41 -48.02
C SER A 26 -27.18 30.07 -46.75
N CYS A 27 -27.14 31.07 -45.91
CA CYS A 27 -26.93 30.94 -44.46
C CYS A 27 -28.16 30.20 -43.86
N THR A 28 -28.03 28.89 -43.60
CA THR A 28 -28.99 28.19 -42.75
C THR A 28 -28.63 28.48 -41.29
N THR A 29 -29.45 29.27 -40.64
CA THR A 29 -29.48 29.47 -39.19
C THR A 29 -29.72 28.13 -38.49
N LEU A 30 -28.64 27.45 -38.06
CA LEU A 30 -28.72 26.33 -37.15
C LEU A 30 -29.25 26.86 -35.82
N LYS A 31 -30.48 26.49 -35.46
CA LYS A 31 -31.12 26.93 -34.22
C LYS A 31 -30.29 26.49 -33.03
N LEU A 32 -29.94 27.45 -32.19
CA LEU A 32 -29.21 27.30 -30.90
C LEU A 32 -29.89 26.31 -29.91
N THR A 33 -31.06 25.80 -30.22
CA THR A 33 -31.80 24.86 -29.35
C THR A 33 -31.21 23.46 -29.26
N ASN A 34 -30.37 23.02 -30.23
CA ASN A 34 -29.75 21.70 -30.21
C ASN A 34 -28.41 21.66 -29.45
N MET A 35 -27.74 22.81 -29.22
CA MET A 35 -26.47 22.84 -28.49
C MET A 35 -26.65 22.53 -27.00
N LYS A 36 -27.73 22.97 -26.36
CA LYS A 36 -28.00 22.66 -24.94
C LYS A 36 -28.26 21.16 -24.74
N GLY A 37 -28.97 20.53 -25.66
CA GLY A 37 -29.19 19.06 -25.63
C GLY A 37 -27.91 18.26 -25.78
N ILE A 38 -27.03 18.66 -26.71
CA ILE A 38 -25.74 17.98 -26.93
C ILE A 38 -24.80 18.17 -25.73
N PHE A 39 -24.78 19.37 -25.12
CA PHE A 39 -23.99 19.63 -23.92
C PHE A 39 -24.50 18.85 -22.70
N THR A 40 -25.82 18.69 -22.56
CA THR A 40 -26.42 17.89 -21.48
C THR A 40 -26.12 16.41 -21.67
N VAL A 41 -26.19 15.86 -22.89
CA VAL A 41 -25.84 14.48 -23.20
C VAL A 41 -24.33 14.24 -22.98
N PHE A 42 -23.45 15.16 -23.35
CA PHE A 42 -22.01 15.07 -23.10
C PHE A 42 -21.69 15.13 -21.60
N LEU A 43 -22.39 15.98 -20.83
CA LEU A 43 -22.23 16.07 -19.39
C LEU A 43 -22.71 14.79 -18.66
N VAL A 44 -23.82 14.20 -19.12
CA VAL A 44 -24.35 12.92 -18.60
C VAL A 44 -23.41 11.77 -18.95
N ILE A 45 -22.82 11.75 -20.13
CA ILE A 45 -21.81 10.75 -20.53
C ILE A 45 -20.53 10.91 -19.70
N LEU A 46 -20.07 12.15 -19.46
CA LEU A 46 -18.90 12.42 -18.61
C LEU A 46 -19.13 12.00 -17.14
N ILE A 47 -20.34 12.15 -16.62
CA ILE A 47 -20.70 11.71 -15.27
C ILE A 47 -20.78 10.18 -15.19
N SER A 48 -21.24 9.50 -16.27
CA SER A 48 -21.30 8.04 -16.33
C SER A 48 -19.92 7.36 -16.39
N PHE A 49 -18.89 8.03 -16.88
CA PHE A 49 -17.52 7.49 -16.92
C PHE A 49 -16.77 7.55 -15.58
N GLN A 50 -17.29 8.24 -14.57
CA GLN A 50 -16.65 8.31 -13.24
C GLN A 50 -17.15 7.25 -12.25
N SER A 51 -18.07 6.38 -12.65
CA SER A 51 -18.49 5.26 -11.81
C SER A 51 -17.64 4.01 -12.09
N TYR A 52 -16.32 4.10 -11.93
CA TYR A 52 -15.56 2.93 -11.53
C TYR A 52 -16.05 2.56 -10.14
N GLY A 53 -16.99 1.65 -10.08
CA GLY A 53 -17.53 1.16 -8.81
C GLY A 53 -16.37 0.71 -7.93
N GLN A 54 -16.12 1.44 -6.86
CA GLN A 54 -15.14 1.03 -5.86
C GLN A 54 -15.58 -0.37 -5.41
N LYS A 55 -14.67 -1.33 -5.41
CA LYS A 55 -14.97 -2.69 -4.91
C LYS A 55 -15.60 -2.54 -3.51
N PRO A 56 -16.66 -3.33 -3.22
CA PRO A 56 -17.24 -3.30 -1.90
C PRO A 56 -16.19 -3.73 -0.87
N ARG A 57 -16.21 -3.12 0.28
CA ARG A 57 -15.41 -3.53 1.44
C ARG A 57 -16.22 -4.47 2.32
N ALA A 58 -15.59 -5.10 3.26
CA ALA A 58 -16.23 -6.09 4.11
C ALA A 58 -17.50 -5.55 4.82
N ARG A 59 -17.48 -4.31 5.30
CA ARG A 59 -18.67 -3.67 5.89
C ARG A 59 -19.78 -3.39 4.88
N ASP A 60 -19.44 -3.05 3.65
CA ASP A 60 -20.41 -2.82 2.58
C ASP A 60 -21.16 -4.12 2.22
N LEU A 61 -20.54 -5.27 2.46
CA LEU A 61 -21.12 -6.60 2.33
C LEU A 61 -21.93 -7.04 3.58
N GLY A 62 -22.05 -6.18 4.59
CA GLY A 62 -22.81 -6.46 5.81
C GLY A 62 -22.05 -7.26 6.87
N ILE A 63 -20.73 -7.45 6.76
CA ILE A 63 -19.94 -8.14 7.79
C ILE A 63 -19.89 -7.26 9.06
N PRO A 64 -20.33 -7.79 10.24
CA PRO A 64 -20.55 -6.99 11.44
C PRO A 64 -19.29 -6.82 12.29
N PHE A 65 -18.33 -6.05 11.82
CA PHE A 65 -17.14 -5.73 12.63
C PHE A 65 -17.45 -4.77 13.77
N VAL A 66 -16.83 -5.00 14.91
CA VAL A 66 -16.96 -4.17 16.11
C VAL A 66 -16.15 -2.88 15.98
N GLY A 67 -16.60 -1.84 16.67
CA GLY A 67 -15.92 -0.55 16.80
C GLY A 67 -16.29 0.47 15.72
N LYS A 68 -16.18 1.76 16.10
CA LYS A 68 -16.45 2.89 15.22
C LYS A 68 -15.24 3.16 14.35
N THR A 69 -15.45 3.26 13.04
CA THR A 69 -14.39 3.60 12.08
C THR A 69 -14.16 5.12 11.99
N GLY A 70 -12.98 5.51 11.54
CA GLY A 70 -12.74 6.86 11.06
C GLY A 70 -13.44 7.11 9.71
N LYS A 71 -13.20 8.30 9.15
CA LYS A 71 -13.86 8.76 7.91
C LYS A 71 -13.60 7.86 6.71
N PHE A 72 -12.40 7.36 6.59
CA PHE A 72 -11.95 6.53 5.45
C PHE A 72 -11.92 5.04 5.80
N ASN A 73 -12.05 4.71 7.09
CA ASN A 73 -11.82 3.38 7.63
C ASN A 73 -10.47 2.81 7.14
N ALA A 74 -9.41 3.61 7.27
CA ALA A 74 -8.08 3.31 6.76
C ALA A 74 -6.99 3.81 7.73
N ILE A 75 -5.76 3.33 7.57
CA ILE A 75 -4.62 3.80 8.36
C ILE A 75 -4.43 5.33 8.25
N THR A 76 -4.82 5.89 7.14
CA THR A 76 -4.79 7.32 6.83
C THR A 76 -5.82 8.16 7.60
N ASP A 77 -6.69 7.55 8.40
CA ASP A 77 -7.50 8.27 9.39
C ASP A 77 -6.65 8.81 10.56
N VAL A 78 -5.47 8.23 10.78
CA VAL A 78 -4.47 8.80 11.68
C VAL A 78 -3.83 9.99 10.99
N LYS A 79 -3.99 11.17 11.58
CA LYS A 79 -3.56 12.44 10.99
C LYS A 79 -2.09 12.44 10.62
N GLY A 80 -1.80 12.81 9.39
CA GLY A 80 -0.45 12.90 8.83
C GLY A 80 0.01 11.65 8.09
N VAL A 81 -0.64 10.51 8.29
CA VAL A 81 -0.27 9.27 7.59
C VAL A 81 -0.64 9.36 6.12
N GLU A 82 0.33 9.05 5.26
CA GLU A 82 0.15 8.91 3.81
C GLU A 82 0.56 7.51 3.35
N VAL A 83 -0.14 6.98 2.34
CA VAL A 83 0.16 5.69 1.72
C VAL A 83 0.18 5.83 0.22
N GLY A 84 1.16 5.19 -0.43
CA GLY A 84 1.28 5.15 -1.88
C GLY A 84 1.70 3.78 -2.40
N TYR A 85 1.42 3.55 -3.67
CA TYR A 85 1.65 2.27 -4.33
C TYR A 85 2.34 2.43 -5.67
N SER A 86 3.19 1.46 -5.99
CA SER A 86 3.53 1.07 -7.34
C SER A 86 3.12 -0.39 -7.53
N THR A 87 2.28 -0.64 -8.53
CA THR A 87 1.69 -1.97 -8.79
C THR A 87 2.15 -2.48 -10.15
N ILE A 88 2.74 -3.68 -10.18
CA ILE A 88 3.29 -4.28 -11.39
C ILE A 88 2.47 -5.51 -11.76
N ILE A 89 1.68 -5.41 -12.83
CA ILE A 89 0.86 -6.49 -13.37
C ILE A 89 1.16 -6.64 -14.85
N SER A 90 1.75 -7.78 -15.24
CA SER A 90 2.09 -8.06 -16.63
C SER A 90 2.11 -9.56 -16.91
N GLY A 91 1.80 -9.94 -18.15
CA GLY A 91 1.83 -11.32 -18.63
C GLY A 91 0.76 -12.22 -18.00
N ASN A 92 0.58 -13.39 -18.59
CA ASN A 92 -0.31 -14.46 -18.15
C ASN A 92 0.32 -15.83 -18.52
N GLY A 93 -0.24 -16.91 -17.98
CA GLY A 93 0.18 -18.28 -18.29
C GLY A 93 1.17 -18.86 -17.30
N GLU A 94 2.04 -19.74 -17.77
CA GLU A 94 3.04 -20.43 -16.97
C GLU A 94 4.11 -19.47 -16.44
N ASN A 95 4.58 -19.72 -15.22
CA ASN A 95 5.64 -18.93 -14.61
C ASN A 95 7.00 -19.29 -15.25
N ILE A 96 7.59 -18.34 -15.97
CA ILE A 96 8.90 -18.45 -16.62
C ILE A 96 9.80 -17.35 -16.05
N VAL A 97 10.89 -17.75 -15.42
CA VAL A 97 11.84 -16.82 -14.79
C VAL A 97 12.35 -15.75 -15.78
N GLY A 98 12.22 -14.49 -15.39
CA GLY A 98 12.56 -13.32 -16.19
C GLY A 98 11.51 -12.91 -17.23
N LYS A 99 10.41 -13.67 -17.38
CA LYS A 99 9.32 -13.36 -18.33
C LYS A 99 7.97 -13.11 -17.65
N GLY A 100 7.76 -13.66 -16.47
CA GLY A 100 6.50 -13.55 -15.72
C GLY A 100 5.66 -14.82 -15.74
N PRO A 101 4.38 -14.76 -15.32
CA PRO A 101 3.59 -13.55 -15.06
C PRO A 101 4.11 -12.73 -13.87
N ILE A 102 3.96 -11.41 -13.96
CA ILE A 102 4.41 -10.47 -12.92
C ILE A 102 3.17 -10.01 -12.13
N ARG A 103 3.20 -10.21 -10.82
CA ARG A 103 2.15 -9.81 -9.86
C ARG A 103 2.80 -9.37 -8.57
N THR A 104 3.37 -8.17 -8.56
CA THR A 104 4.15 -7.64 -7.43
C THR A 104 4.04 -6.12 -7.33
N GLY A 105 4.82 -5.49 -6.48
CA GLY A 105 4.87 -4.05 -6.34
C GLY A 105 5.50 -3.58 -5.05
N VAL A 106 5.31 -2.30 -4.78
CA VAL A 106 5.84 -1.61 -3.60
C VAL A 106 4.74 -0.77 -2.96
N THR A 107 4.62 -0.87 -1.64
CA THR A 107 3.78 0.00 -0.81
C THR A 107 4.68 0.90 0.01
N ALA A 108 4.43 2.21 0.01
CA ALA A 108 5.11 3.20 0.83
C ALA A 108 4.16 3.78 1.87
N ILE A 109 4.60 3.89 3.13
CA ILE A 109 3.83 4.43 4.25
C ILE A 109 4.66 5.52 4.92
N PHE A 110 4.16 6.75 4.92
CA PHE A 110 4.79 7.89 5.58
C PHE A 110 4.06 8.21 6.88
N PRO A 111 4.71 8.13 8.04
CA PRO A 111 4.08 8.40 9.33
C PRO A 111 3.52 9.81 9.49
N ARG A 112 4.22 10.81 8.91
CA ARG A 112 3.84 12.24 8.99
C ARG A 112 3.79 12.92 7.62
N GLY A 113 3.54 12.13 6.56
CA GLY A 113 3.48 12.61 5.17
C GLY A 113 4.85 12.95 4.58
N LYS A 114 4.92 12.87 3.27
CA LYS A 114 6.17 13.13 2.52
C LYS A 114 6.56 14.61 2.44
N ALA A 115 5.61 15.51 2.72
CA ALA A 115 5.89 16.95 2.72
C ALA A 115 6.70 17.41 3.96
N LYS A 116 6.58 16.69 5.07
CA LYS A 116 7.43 16.90 6.24
C LYS A 116 8.73 16.12 6.02
N LYS A 117 9.77 16.83 5.65
CA LYS A 117 11.13 16.29 5.65
C LYS A 117 11.43 15.77 7.06
N PHE A 118 12.37 14.94 7.21
CA PHE A 118 12.86 14.28 8.41
C PHE A 118 12.07 14.58 9.71
N SER A 119 11.04 13.80 9.96
CA SER A 119 10.15 13.95 11.10
C SER A 119 9.92 12.58 11.77
N PRO A 120 10.92 12.07 12.52
CA PRO A 120 10.85 10.78 13.21
C PRO A 120 9.66 10.66 14.15
N VAL A 121 9.16 9.45 14.31
CA VAL A 121 8.07 9.12 15.22
C VAL A 121 8.49 8.02 16.18
N TYR A 122 7.96 8.03 17.41
CA TYR A 122 8.13 6.88 18.29
C TYR A 122 7.55 5.63 17.66
N ALA A 123 8.31 4.55 17.70
CA ALA A 123 7.92 3.26 17.14
C ALA A 123 8.48 2.08 17.95
N ASN A 124 7.90 0.93 17.73
CA ASN A 124 8.47 -0.36 18.10
C ASN A 124 7.83 -1.47 17.28
N TRP A 125 8.44 -2.64 17.31
CA TRP A 125 8.06 -3.78 16.49
C TRP A 125 7.98 -5.07 17.30
N TYR A 126 7.37 -6.10 16.71
CA TYR A 126 7.28 -7.43 17.29
C TYR A 126 7.24 -8.49 16.18
N SER A 127 8.03 -9.54 16.32
CA SER A 127 7.98 -10.73 15.46
C SER A 127 7.29 -11.86 16.21
N LEU A 128 6.19 -12.37 15.68
CA LEU A 128 5.53 -13.55 16.21
C LEU A 128 6.32 -14.80 15.87
N ASN A 129 6.81 -14.86 14.62
CA ASN A 129 7.72 -15.88 14.08
C ASN A 129 8.66 -15.24 13.06
N GLY A 130 9.75 -15.89 12.71
CA GLY A 130 10.91 -15.24 12.09
C GLY A 130 11.25 -15.71 10.68
N ASN A 131 10.36 -16.41 9.96
CA ASN A 131 10.62 -16.75 8.56
C ASN A 131 10.21 -15.60 7.62
N GLY A 132 10.82 -14.43 7.84
CA GLY A 132 10.56 -13.21 7.10
C GLY A 132 11.54 -12.11 7.48
N GLU A 133 11.48 -10.98 6.79
CA GLU A 133 12.39 -9.87 7.00
C GLU A 133 11.67 -8.54 7.19
N MET A 134 12.17 -7.73 8.11
CA MET A 134 11.90 -6.30 8.25
C MET A 134 13.21 -5.62 8.62
N THR A 135 13.79 -4.88 7.67
CA THR A 135 15.06 -4.16 7.89
C THR A 135 14.89 -2.98 8.84
N GLY A 136 16.00 -2.46 9.39
CA GLY A 136 16.00 -1.27 10.25
C GLY A 136 15.45 -1.47 11.67
N THR A 137 14.93 -2.65 11.99
CA THR A 137 14.28 -2.93 13.28
C THR A 137 15.23 -2.89 14.48
N THR A 138 16.52 -3.19 14.29
CA THR A 138 17.54 -3.03 15.34
C THR A 138 17.66 -1.59 15.78
N TRP A 139 17.69 -0.64 14.85
CA TRP A 139 17.75 0.78 15.16
C TRP A 139 16.45 1.30 15.78
N VAL A 140 15.29 0.87 15.28
CA VAL A 140 13.99 1.18 15.89
C VAL A 140 13.95 0.70 17.36
N THR A 141 14.55 -0.46 17.68
CA THR A 141 14.63 -0.96 19.06
C THR A 141 15.54 -0.12 19.92
N GLU A 142 16.71 0.25 19.41
CA GLU A 142 17.75 0.97 20.14
C GLU A 142 17.35 2.44 20.38
N SER A 143 16.93 3.14 19.31
CA SER A 143 16.59 4.57 19.38
C SER A 143 15.18 4.84 19.89
N GLY A 144 14.25 3.92 19.71
CA GLY A 144 12.82 4.13 19.93
C GLY A 144 12.13 4.90 18.82
N PHE A 145 12.84 5.25 17.73
CA PHE A 145 12.34 6.07 16.63
C PHE A 145 12.30 5.32 15.31
N LEU A 146 11.26 5.59 14.54
CA LEU A 146 11.17 5.32 13.11
C LEU A 146 11.50 6.60 12.36
N GLU A 147 12.62 6.60 11.66
CA GLU A 147 13.18 7.78 10.98
C GLU A 147 12.86 7.81 9.49
N THR A 148 12.33 6.73 8.93
CA THR A 148 12.14 6.53 7.49
C THR A 148 10.67 6.25 7.17
N PRO A 149 10.22 6.40 5.90
CA PRO A 149 9.01 5.73 5.47
C PRO A 149 9.17 4.21 5.67
N ILE A 150 8.04 3.54 5.87
CA ILE A 150 7.98 2.07 5.88
C ILE A 150 7.65 1.62 4.46
N MET A 151 8.47 0.73 3.92
CA MET A 151 8.23 0.12 2.62
C MET A 151 7.83 -1.34 2.80
N ILE A 152 6.89 -1.80 1.95
CA ILE A 152 6.50 -3.23 1.94
C ILE A 152 6.54 -3.71 0.49
N THR A 153 7.17 -4.87 0.26
CA THR A 153 7.35 -5.45 -1.08
C THR A 153 7.35 -6.99 -1.02
N ASN A 154 7.93 -7.67 -2.00
CA ASN A 154 8.16 -9.11 -1.95
C ASN A 154 9.53 -9.48 -1.36
N THR A 155 9.69 -10.75 -0.99
CA THR A 155 10.88 -11.29 -0.32
C THR A 155 12.19 -10.99 -1.06
N ASN A 156 12.23 -11.16 -2.38
CA ASN A 156 13.47 -10.99 -3.14
C ASN A 156 13.81 -9.51 -3.46
N SER A 157 12.88 -8.59 -3.18
CA SER A 157 13.03 -7.17 -3.55
C SER A 157 13.39 -6.25 -2.39
N VAL A 158 13.57 -6.78 -1.17
CA VAL A 158 13.95 -5.98 0.01
C VAL A 158 15.20 -5.16 -0.23
N GLY A 159 16.23 -5.74 -0.84
CA GLY A 159 17.52 -5.09 -1.11
C GLY A 159 17.36 -3.86 -2.03
N VAL A 160 16.75 -4.02 -3.20
CA VAL A 160 16.56 -2.92 -4.16
C VAL A 160 15.66 -1.82 -3.61
N VAL A 161 14.62 -2.18 -2.83
CA VAL A 161 13.73 -1.18 -2.20
C VAL A 161 14.49 -0.39 -1.13
N ARG A 162 15.29 -1.05 -0.30
CA ARG A 162 16.13 -0.39 0.71
C ARG A 162 17.13 0.59 0.08
N ASP A 163 17.84 0.15 -0.96
CA ASP A 163 18.79 0.98 -1.70
C ASP A 163 18.12 2.20 -2.33
N ALA A 164 16.97 2.01 -2.95
CA ALA A 164 16.23 3.10 -3.59
C ALA A 164 15.74 4.16 -2.58
N VAL A 165 15.35 3.76 -1.35
CA VAL A 165 15.02 4.73 -0.28
C VAL A 165 16.24 5.56 0.11
N LEU A 166 17.42 4.93 0.23
CA LEU A 166 18.65 5.67 0.55
C LEU A 166 19.02 6.68 -0.53
N LYS A 167 18.95 6.29 -1.82
CA LYS A 167 19.16 7.20 -2.95
C LYS A 167 18.14 8.35 -2.94
N TRP A 168 16.88 8.04 -2.74
CA TRP A 168 15.83 9.07 -2.66
C TRP A 168 16.12 10.10 -1.56
N TYR A 169 16.65 9.68 -0.43
CA TYR A 169 17.06 10.59 0.64
C TYR A 169 18.16 11.54 0.21
N VAL A 170 19.19 11.02 -0.47
CA VAL A 170 20.28 11.82 -1.00
C VAL A 170 19.77 12.80 -2.05
N ASP A 171 18.98 12.33 -3.01
CA ASP A 171 18.48 13.12 -4.14
C ASP A 171 17.52 14.24 -3.71
N THR A 172 16.83 14.07 -2.60
CA THR A 172 15.81 15.04 -2.11
C THR A 172 16.31 15.90 -0.96
N ASP A 173 17.57 15.76 -0.54
CA ASP A 173 18.10 16.45 0.66
C ASP A 173 17.14 16.30 1.85
N TRP A 174 16.75 15.06 2.15
CA TRP A 174 15.75 14.75 3.17
C TRP A 174 16.16 15.24 4.57
N TYR A 175 17.47 15.30 4.82
CA TYR A 175 18.04 15.67 6.10
C TYR A 175 18.33 17.15 6.29
N SER A 176 18.03 18.00 5.29
CA SER A 176 18.17 19.45 5.38
C SER A 176 19.59 19.95 5.67
N GLY A 177 20.61 19.37 5.02
CA GLY A 177 21.97 19.90 4.98
C GLY A 177 22.92 19.41 6.08
N GLU A 178 22.64 18.31 6.73
CA GLU A 178 23.61 17.65 7.61
C GLU A 178 24.72 17.01 6.79
N ASP A 179 25.99 17.30 7.12
CA ASP A 179 27.15 16.84 6.36
C ASP A 179 27.34 15.33 6.36
N TRP A 180 26.93 14.64 7.42
CA TRP A 180 27.04 13.20 7.58
C TRP A 180 25.78 12.62 8.18
N TRP A 181 25.08 11.79 7.39
CA TRP A 181 23.90 11.10 7.86
C TRP A 181 23.93 9.63 7.47
N TYR A 182 23.50 8.81 8.40
CA TYR A 182 23.18 7.41 8.14
C TYR A 182 21.71 7.15 8.52
N THR A 183 21.09 6.22 7.82
CA THR A 183 19.75 5.76 8.16
C THR A 183 19.58 4.28 7.82
N TYR A 184 18.64 3.67 8.50
CA TYR A 184 18.31 2.28 8.32
C TYR A 184 16.86 2.16 7.85
N PRO A 185 16.59 2.23 6.52
CA PRO A 185 15.24 2.13 5.99
C PRO A 185 14.52 0.89 6.48
N VAL A 186 13.25 1.06 6.88
CA VAL A 186 12.39 -0.05 7.25
C VAL A 186 11.72 -0.58 5.99
N VAL A 187 12.12 -1.78 5.57
CA VAL A 187 11.55 -2.51 4.43
C VAL A 187 11.11 -3.87 4.91
N ALA A 188 9.82 -4.17 4.75
CA ALA A 188 9.21 -5.45 5.11
C ALA A 188 8.77 -6.21 3.87
N GLU A 189 8.54 -7.52 4.01
CA GLU A 189 8.22 -8.36 2.86
C GLU A 189 7.23 -9.47 3.18
N THR A 190 6.58 -10.00 2.14
CA THR A 190 5.92 -11.30 2.11
C THR A 190 6.16 -11.99 0.77
N TYR A 191 6.17 -13.33 0.74
CA TYR A 191 6.50 -14.11 -0.45
C TYR A 191 5.35 -14.17 -1.46
N ASP A 192 5.54 -13.61 -2.65
CA ASP A 192 4.54 -13.59 -3.74
C ASP A 192 4.76 -14.65 -4.84
N GLY A 193 5.78 -15.48 -4.73
CA GLY A 193 6.23 -16.39 -5.78
C GLY A 193 5.25 -17.48 -6.22
N PHE A 194 4.01 -17.51 -5.67
CA PHE A 194 2.94 -18.38 -6.19
C PHE A 194 2.23 -17.78 -7.40
N LEU A 195 2.08 -16.45 -7.42
CA LEU A 195 1.38 -15.70 -8.46
C LEU A 195 2.31 -14.83 -9.28
N ASN A 196 3.53 -14.65 -8.80
CA ASN A 196 4.55 -13.77 -9.36
C ASN A 196 5.81 -14.55 -9.74
N ASP A 197 6.44 -14.18 -10.82
CA ASP A 197 7.81 -14.56 -11.15
C ASP A 197 8.80 -13.82 -10.23
N ILE A 198 8.89 -14.30 -8.99
CA ILE A 198 9.71 -13.66 -7.95
C ILE A 198 11.22 -13.71 -8.26
N TYR A 199 11.68 -14.72 -9.01
CA TYR A 199 13.08 -14.88 -9.41
C TYR A 199 13.46 -14.06 -10.62
N GLY A 200 12.49 -13.39 -11.27
CA GLY A 200 12.73 -12.43 -12.34
C GLY A 200 13.16 -11.05 -11.86
N PHE A 201 13.09 -10.76 -10.55
CA PHE A 201 13.51 -9.49 -9.94
C PHE A 201 12.88 -8.25 -10.58
N HIS A 202 11.56 -8.26 -10.78
CA HIS A 202 10.83 -7.24 -11.53
C HIS A 202 10.61 -5.92 -10.79
N VAL A 203 10.88 -5.86 -9.48
CA VAL A 203 10.86 -4.59 -8.72
C VAL A 203 12.19 -3.87 -8.94
N GLU A 204 12.09 -2.61 -9.37
CA GLU A 204 13.21 -1.74 -9.65
C GLU A 204 13.08 -0.43 -8.86
N GLU A 205 14.13 0.37 -8.78
CA GLU A 205 14.18 1.68 -8.12
C GLU A 205 13.01 2.59 -8.53
N LYS A 206 12.69 2.65 -9.83
CA LYS A 206 11.57 3.45 -10.35
C LYS A 206 10.23 3.15 -9.67
N HIS A 207 9.98 1.89 -9.29
CA HIS A 207 8.73 1.49 -8.63
C HIS A 207 8.69 1.98 -7.17
N VAL A 208 9.84 2.08 -6.52
CA VAL A 208 9.97 2.67 -5.18
C VAL A 208 9.67 4.16 -5.24
N LEU A 209 10.30 4.88 -6.18
CA LEU A 209 10.08 6.31 -6.39
C LEU A 209 8.62 6.61 -6.78
N GLU A 210 7.98 5.74 -7.56
CA GLU A 210 6.58 5.85 -7.91
C GLU A 210 5.67 5.68 -6.67
N ALA A 211 5.91 4.66 -5.84
CA ALA A 211 5.16 4.46 -4.60
C ALA A 211 5.29 5.68 -3.66
N ILE A 212 6.50 6.21 -3.50
CA ILE A 212 6.76 7.44 -2.74
C ILE A 212 6.00 8.63 -3.33
N LYS A 213 6.10 8.84 -4.64
CA LYS A 213 5.44 9.94 -5.35
C LYS A 213 3.91 9.90 -5.19
N ASN A 214 3.33 8.72 -5.29
CA ASN A 214 1.89 8.47 -5.22
C ASN A 214 1.33 8.49 -3.80
N SER A 215 2.18 8.64 -2.75
CA SER A 215 1.69 8.66 -1.37
C SER A 215 0.78 9.85 -1.13
N SER A 216 -0.36 9.57 -0.50
CA SER A 216 -1.38 10.55 -0.14
C SER A 216 -2.18 10.11 1.08
N SER A 217 -2.82 11.06 1.76
CA SER A 217 -3.82 10.82 2.79
C SER A 217 -5.19 10.54 2.15
N GLY A 218 -6.18 10.15 2.96
CA GLY A 218 -7.54 9.89 2.51
C GLY A 218 -7.81 8.43 2.21
N LYS A 219 -8.73 8.13 1.29
CA LYS A 219 -9.00 6.75 0.88
C LYS A 219 -7.80 6.16 0.17
N ILE A 220 -7.45 4.93 0.52
CA ILE A 220 -6.39 4.17 -0.14
C ILE A 220 -6.98 2.94 -0.82
N ALA A 221 -6.32 2.46 -1.87
CA ALA A 221 -6.71 1.25 -2.58
C ALA A 221 -6.38 0.00 -1.76
N GLU A 222 -7.17 -1.07 -1.95
CA GLU A 222 -7.04 -2.36 -1.26
C GLU A 222 -7.02 -3.52 -2.27
N GLY A 223 -6.68 -4.71 -1.80
CA GLY A 223 -6.56 -5.93 -2.62
C GLY A 223 -5.24 -6.00 -3.39
N ASN A 224 -5.32 -6.10 -4.71
CA ASN A 224 -4.17 -6.34 -5.59
C ASN A 224 -3.38 -5.06 -5.91
N VAL A 225 -2.87 -4.39 -4.90
CA VAL A 225 -2.14 -3.13 -5.04
C VAL A 225 -0.82 -3.15 -4.28
N GLY A 226 0.17 -2.44 -4.81
CA GLY A 226 1.48 -2.35 -4.21
C GLY A 226 2.11 -3.73 -3.96
N GLY A 227 2.80 -3.89 -2.85
CA GLY A 227 3.37 -5.17 -2.43
C GLY A 227 2.34 -6.28 -2.26
N GLY A 228 1.05 -5.96 -2.00
CA GLY A 228 -0.04 -6.93 -1.85
C GLY A 228 -0.51 -7.63 -3.15
N THR A 229 0.02 -7.23 -4.30
CA THR A 229 -0.48 -7.66 -5.61
C THR A 229 -0.45 -9.17 -5.83
N GLY A 230 0.63 -9.87 -5.46
CA GLY A 230 0.82 -11.33 -5.67
C GLY A 230 0.49 -12.19 -4.46
N MET A 231 -0.19 -11.66 -3.44
CA MET A 231 -0.37 -12.32 -2.16
C MET A 231 -1.55 -13.30 -2.12
N MET A 232 -1.44 -14.29 -1.24
CA MET A 232 -2.45 -15.30 -0.99
C MET A 232 -2.71 -15.44 0.50
N CYS A 233 -3.96 -15.30 0.93
CA CYS A 233 -4.35 -15.33 2.34
C CYS A 233 -5.41 -16.39 2.59
N LEU A 234 -5.16 -17.26 3.58
CA LEU A 234 -6.10 -18.30 4.03
C LEU A 234 -6.69 -19.13 2.87
N GLY A 235 -5.84 -19.46 1.88
CA GLY A 235 -6.22 -20.25 0.71
C GLY A 235 -6.98 -19.51 -0.37
N TYR A 236 -7.15 -18.20 -0.24
CA TYR A 236 -7.78 -17.32 -1.22
C TYR A 236 -6.80 -16.24 -1.70
N LYS A 237 -7.25 -15.34 -2.56
CA LYS A 237 -6.47 -14.17 -2.93
C LYS A 237 -6.28 -13.29 -1.69
N GLY A 238 -5.04 -13.00 -1.35
CA GLY A 238 -4.64 -12.03 -0.35
C GLY A 238 -4.39 -10.64 -0.95
N GLY A 239 -3.74 -9.76 -0.21
CA GLY A 239 -3.46 -8.42 -0.72
C GLY A 239 -3.11 -7.40 0.34
N THR A 240 -3.23 -6.14 -0.03
CA THR A 240 -3.18 -5.00 0.88
C THR A 240 -4.57 -4.71 1.43
N GLY A 241 -4.71 -4.55 2.73
CA GLY A 241 -5.97 -4.15 3.35
C GLY A 241 -5.77 -3.14 4.46
N THR A 242 -6.79 -2.37 4.77
CA THR A 242 -6.70 -1.31 5.78
C THR A 242 -7.99 -1.18 6.56
N SER A 243 -7.90 -0.63 7.77
CA SER A 243 -9.06 -0.21 8.56
C SER A 243 -8.64 0.77 9.66
N SER A 244 -9.60 1.35 10.34
CA SER A 244 -9.37 2.21 11.50
C SER A 244 -10.41 2.04 12.59
N ARG A 245 -10.04 2.47 13.81
CA ARG A 245 -10.95 2.58 14.96
C ARG A 245 -10.78 3.92 15.63
N VAL A 246 -11.90 4.57 15.89
CA VAL A 246 -11.98 5.83 16.64
C VAL A 246 -12.65 5.55 17.98
N PHE A 247 -12.00 5.96 19.05
CA PHE A 247 -12.45 5.69 20.42
C PHE A 247 -12.11 6.84 21.37
N LYS A 248 -12.72 6.84 22.54
CA LYS A 248 -12.48 7.85 23.57
C LYS A 248 -11.69 7.27 24.75
N ILE A 249 -10.78 8.05 25.26
CA ILE A 249 -10.17 7.86 26.57
C ILE A 249 -10.40 9.16 27.34
N LYS A 250 -11.23 9.11 28.38
CA LYS A 250 -11.77 10.30 29.07
C LYS A 250 -12.41 11.25 28.05
N ASP A 251 -12.00 12.51 28.02
CA ASP A 251 -12.54 13.55 27.14
C ASP A 251 -11.86 13.62 25.75
N SER A 252 -10.78 12.89 25.57
CA SER A 252 -10.00 12.90 24.32
C SER A 252 -10.44 11.78 23.37
N THR A 253 -10.49 12.10 22.09
CA THR A 253 -10.78 11.14 21.01
C THR A 253 -9.50 10.78 20.30
N TYR A 254 -9.26 9.48 20.11
CA TYR A 254 -8.08 8.93 19.49
C TYR A 254 -8.43 7.99 18.34
N THR A 255 -7.45 7.76 17.50
CA THR A 255 -7.55 6.88 16.32
C THR A 255 -6.43 5.84 16.35
N VAL A 256 -6.79 4.60 16.05
CA VAL A 256 -5.87 3.54 15.64
C VAL A 256 -6.19 3.19 14.19
N GLY A 257 -5.18 3.17 13.33
CA GLY A 257 -5.28 2.74 11.94
C GLY A 257 -4.35 1.55 11.69
N ALA A 258 -4.82 0.60 10.90
CA ALA A 258 -4.07 -0.59 10.47
C ALA A 258 -3.93 -0.65 8.96
N ILE A 259 -2.76 -1.05 8.46
CA ILE A 259 -2.56 -1.55 7.09
C ILE A 259 -1.84 -2.88 7.16
N VAL A 260 -2.28 -3.81 6.31
CA VAL A 260 -1.73 -5.17 6.24
C VAL A 260 -1.30 -5.51 4.83
N GLN A 261 -0.25 -6.33 4.71
CA GLN A 261 0.04 -7.12 3.52
C GLN A 261 -0.17 -8.59 3.89
N SER A 262 -1.32 -9.14 3.49
CA SER A 262 -1.81 -10.45 3.92
C SER A 262 -1.43 -11.56 2.95
N ASN A 263 -0.57 -12.49 3.42
CA ASN A 263 -0.09 -13.64 2.65
C ASN A 263 0.10 -14.88 3.53
N PHE A 264 -0.85 -15.22 4.37
CA PHE A 264 -0.67 -16.26 5.40
C PHE A 264 -1.86 -17.23 5.48
N GLY A 265 -1.64 -18.34 6.19
CA GLY A 265 -2.68 -19.19 6.73
C GLY A 265 -3.21 -20.26 5.78
N ALA A 266 -3.94 -21.20 6.37
CA ALA A 266 -4.56 -22.33 5.69
C ALA A 266 -6.07 -22.08 5.48
N LYS A 267 -6.60 -22.51 4.32
CA LYS A 267 -8.02 -22.31 3.93
C LYS A 267 -9.00 -22.74 5.02
N ARG A 268 -8.79 -23.94 5.61
CA ARG A 268 -9.67 -24.49 6.65
C ARG A 268 -9.79 -23.63 7.92
N ASN A 269 -8.82 -22.73 8.14
CA ASN A 269 -8.78 -21.90 9.34
C ASN A 269 -9.50 -20.57 9.17
N LEU A 270 -9.92 -20.20 7.94
CA LEU A 270 -10.57 -18.90 7.70
C LEU A 270 -11.82 -18.74 8.56
N SER A 271 -11.82 -17.69 9.38
CA SER A 271 -12.95 -17.24 10.16
C SER A 271 -13.26 -15.79 9.81
N ILE A 272 -14.52 -15.46 9.61
CA ILE A 272 -15.00 -14.10 9.32
C ILE A 272 -16.08 -13.75 10.34
N ALA A 273 -15.80 -12.75 11.17
CA ALA A 273 -16.71 -12.31 12.25
C ALA A 273 -17.19 -13.50 13.12
N GLY A 274 -16.30 -14.44 13.44
CA GLY A 274 -16.59 -15.61 14.27
C GLY A 274 -17.21 -16.79 13.51
N VAL A 275 -17.56 -16.65 12.22
CA VAL A 275 -18.09 -17.75 11.39
C VAL A 275 -16.92 -18.54 10.77
N PRO A 276 -16.85 -19.88 10.93
CA PRO A 276 -15.75 -20.71 10.41
C PRO A 276 -15.87 -20.96 8.89
N VAL A 277 -15.80 -19.91 8.10
CA VAL A 277 -16.04 -19.91 6.64
C VAL A 277 -15.15 -20.92 5.90
N GLY A 278 -13.92 -21.10 6.37
CA GLY A 278 -12.98 -22.04 5.77
C GLY A 278 -13.41 -23.50 5.85
N ILE A 279 -14.23 -23.86 6.86
CA ILE A 279 -14.83 -25.19 6.99
C ILE A 279 -16.07 -25.31 6.09
N GLU A 280 -16.90 -24.28 6.08
CA GLU A 280 -18.15 -24.23 5.30
C GLU A 280 -17.87 -24.29 3.78
N LEU A 281 -16.79 -23.62 3.32
CA LEU A 281 -16.44 -23.52 1.91
C LEU A 281 -15.39 -24.57 1.45
N LYS A 282 -15.05 -25.56 2.26
CA LYS A 282 -13.95 -26.51 1.96
C LYS A 282 -14.09 -27.20 0.58
N ASP A 283 -15.31 -27.52 0.16
CA ASP A 283 -15.61 -28.29 -1.05
C ASP A 283 -16.09 -27.45 -2.23
N THR A 284 -16.33 -26.13 -2.05
CA THR A 284 -16.96 -25.30 -3.07
C THR A 284 -15.99 -24.62 -4.03
N LEU A 285 -14.75 -24.43 -3.64
CA LEU A 285 -13.71 -23.77 -4.42
C LEU A 285 -12.41 -24.60 -4.39
N ASN A 286 -12.43 -25.75 -5.06
CA ASN A 286 -11.19 -26.44 -5.39
C ASN A 286 -10.45 -25.70 -6.49
N TYR A 287 -9.93 -24.50 -6.19
CA TYR A 287 -8.77 -24.04 -6.93
C TYR A 287 -7.66 -25.03 -6.61
N VAL A 288 -7.47 -25.94 -7.54
CA VAL A 288 -6.29 -26.79 -7.56
C VAL A 288 -5.12 -25.82 -7.67
N PHE A 289 -4.51 -25.51 -6.54
CA PHE A 289 -3.18 -24.98 -6.56
C PHE A 289 -2.33 -26.08 -7.16
N ASN A 290 -2.10 -26.01 -8.46
CA ASN A 290 -0.99 -26.68 -9.09
C ASN A 290 0.28 -26.02 -8.56
N ALA A 291 0.51 -26.13 -7.26
CA ALA A 291 1.83 -25.89 -6.71
C ALA A 291 2.78 -26.79 -7.52
N PRO A 292 3.88 -26.26 -8.03
CA PRO A 292 4.83 -27.09 -8.75
C PRO A 292 5.16 -28.31 -7.87
N PRO A 293 5.24 -29.53 -8.44
CA PRO A 293 5.36 -30.80 -7.69
C PRO A 293 6.54 -30.86 -6.73
N LYS A 294 7.40 -29.84 -6.71
CA LYS A 294 8.61 -29.72 -5.88
C LYS A 294 8.50 -28.64 -4.79
N SER A 295 7.35 -28.00 -4.57
CA SER A 295 7.27 -27.02 -3.48
C SER A 295 7.24 -27.76 -2.14
N ARG A 296 8.21 -27.43 -1.27
CA ARG A 296 8.25 -27.91 0.12
C ARG A 296 7.27 -27.17 1.04
N ARG A 297 6.42 -26.29 0.47
CA ARG A 297 5.48 -25.51 1.25
C ARG A 297 4.48 -26.41 1.95
N GLN A 298 4.31 -26.17 3.25
CA GLN A 298 3.25 -26.78 4.03
C GLN A 298 2.00 -25.88 3.99
N GLU A 299 0.83 -26.50 4.16
CA GLU A 299 -0.41 -25.74 4.30
C GLU A 299 -0.33 -24.83 5.54
N GLY A 300 -0.54 -23.55 5.34
CA GLY A 300 -0.43 -22.54 6.39
C GLY A 300 0.85 -21.73 6.39
N ASP A 301 1.85 -22.11 5.57
CA ASP A 301 3.03 -21.27 5.36
C ASP A 301 2.66 -19.96 4.67
N GLY A 302 3.41 -18.92 4.98
CA GLY A 302 3.20 -17.59 4.40
C GLY A 302 3.83 -16.53 5.26
N SER A 303 3.28 -15.34 5.24
CA SER A 303 3.75 -14.22 6.04
C SER A 303 2.66 -13.17 6.13
N ILE A 304 2.66 -12.35 7.17
CA ILE A 304 1.85 -11.15 7.21
C ILE A 304 2.65 -9.99 7.80
N ILE A 305 2.63 -8.87 7.09
CA ILE A 305 3.12 -7.60 7.62
C ILE A 305 1.92 -6.78 8.08
N VAL A 306 1.97 -6.26 9.30
CA VAL A 306 0.97 -5.34 9.83
C VAL A 306 1.64 -4.10 10.38
N ILE A 307 1.18 -2.94 9.92
CA ILE A 307 1.61 -1.65 10.43
C ILE A 307 0.43 -0.98 11.14
N ILE A 308 0.64 -0.60 12.38
CA ILE A 308 -0.32 0.16 13.19
C ILE A 308 0.17 1.59 13.35
N ALA A 309 -0.70 2.53 13.02
CA ALA A 309 -0.53 3.95 13.33
C ALA A 309 -1.52 4.37 14.41
N THR A 310 -1.13 5.31 15.27
CA THR A 310 -2.04 5.94 16.23
C THR A 310 -1.62 7.38 16.53
N ASP A 311 -2.57 8.20 16.94
CA ASP A 311 -2.36 9.54 17.49
C ASP A 311 -2.37 9.57 19.03
N VAL A 312 -2.47 8.41 19.68
CA VAL A 312 -2.33 8.30 21.14
C VAL A 312 -0.86 8.61 21.53
N PRO A 313 -0.59 9.44 22.53
CA PRO A 313 0.76 9.71 22.98
C PRO A 313 1.35 8.49 23.71
N LEU A 314 2.08 7.67 22.97
CA LEU A 314 2.68 6.42 23.43
C LEU A 314 4.20 6.47 23.32
N LEU A 315 4.87 5.94 24.32
CA LEU A 315 6.32 5.73 24.33
C LEU A 315 6.69 4.42 23.62
N PRO A 316 7.95 4.24 23.18
CA PRO A 316 8.37 3.05 22.42
C PRO A 316 8.03 1.71 23.07
N HIS A 317 8.17 1.56 24.40
CA HIS A 317 7.80 0.33 25.10
C HIS A 317 6.29 0.06 25.09
N GLN A 318 5.45 1.12 25.05
CA GLN A 318 3.99 0.98 24.93
C GLN A 318 3.59 0.59 23.49
N LEU A 319 4.28 1.14 22.49
CA LEU A 319 4.12 0.75 21.09
C LEU A 319 4.51 -0.71 20.86
N LYS A 320 5.53 -1.22 21.54
CA LYS A 320 5.82 -2.67 21.55
C LYS A 320 4.64 -3.48 22.07
N ARG A 321 3.98 -3.01 23.13
CA ARG A 321 2.77 -3.68 23.67
C ARG A 321 1.60 -3.64 22.67
N ILE A 322 1.47 -2.57 21.87
CA ILE A 322 0.51 -2.54 20.75
C ILE A 322 0.88 -3.58 19.71
N ALA A 323 2.12 -3.62 19.25
CA ALA A 323 2.59 -4.59 18.26
C ALA A 323 2.35 -6.05 18.73
N GLN A 324 2.50 -6.33 20.02
CA GLN A 324 2.22 -7.64 20.64
C GLN A 324 0.71 -8.01 20.68
N ARG A 325 -0.24 -7.10 20.41
CA ARG A 325 -1.68 -7.40 20.30
C ARG A 325 -2.13 -7.69 18.89
N ILE A 326 -1.32 -7.34 17.91
CA ILE A 326 -1.61 -7.62 16.51
C ILE A 326 -1.87 -9.12 16.25
N PRO A 327 -1.08 -10.06 16.80
CA PRO A 327 -1.35 -11.49 16.66
C PRO A 327 -2.74 -11.93 17.08
N LEU A 328 -3.39 -11.24 18.01
CA LEU A 328 -4.76 -11.57 18.45
C LEU A 328 -5.75 -11.34 17.30
N GLY A 329 -5.64 -10.22 16.56
CA GLY A 329 -6.44 -9.95 15.39
C GLY A 329 -6.16 -10.93 14.23
N VAL A 330 -4.89 -11.29 14.02
CA VAL A 330 -4.49 -12.32 13.05
C VAL A 330 -5.08 -13.69 13.44
N GLY A 331 -5.09 -14.03 14.73
CA GLY A 331 -5.65 -15.28 15.26
C GLY A 331 -7.17 -15.38 15.08
N ILE A 332 -7.91 -14.27 15.23
CA ILE A 332 -9.37 -14.22 15.06
C ILE A 332 -9.76 -14.65 13.64
N VAL A 333 -9.03 -14.22 12.62
CA VAL A 333 -9.32 -14.56 11.21
C VAL A 333 -8.76 -15.94 10.80
N GLY A 334 -7.99 -16.59 11.67
CA GLY A 334 -7.50 -17.96 11.42
C GLY A 334 -6.00 -18.12 11.27
N GLY A 335 -5.20 -17.08 11.57
CA GLY A 335 -3.74 -17.17 11.66
C GLY A 335 -3.31 -18.05 12.83
N ARG A 336 -2.29 -18.88 12.63
CA ARG A 336 -1.80 -19.84 13.63
C ARG A 336 -0.32 -19.68 13.96
N GLY A 337 0.37 -18.68 13.35
CA GLY A 337 1.82 -18.51 13.53
C GLY A 337 2.59 -19.74 13.06
N SER A 338 2.34 -20.22 11.84
CA SER A 338 2.97 -21.42 11.28
C SER A 338 4.49 -21.30 11.26
N ASN A 339 5.20 -22.43 11.36
CA ASN A 339 6.66 -22.46 11.39
C ASN A 339 7.30 -21.85 10.14
N GLY A 340 6.68 -22.00 8.98
CA GLY A 340 7.13 -21.39 7.71
C GLY A 340 6.62 -19.96 7.47
N SER A 341 6.09 -19.27 8.49
CA SER A 341 5.54 -17.93 8.37
C SER A 341 6.49 -16.86 8.92
N GLY A 342 6.47 -15.67 8.32
CA GLY A 342 7.15 -14.47 8.78
C GLY A 342 6.12 -13.40 9.16
N ASP A 343 5.61 -13.48 10.38
CA ASP A 343 4.56 -12.60 10.88
C ASP A 343 5.21 -11.49 11.70
N ILE A 344 5.44 -10.32 11.06
CA ILE A 344 6.20 -9.22 11.62
C ILE A 344 5.36 -7.95 11.63
N PHE A 345 5.39 -7.25 12.75
CA PHE A 345 4.50 -6.14 13.06
C PHE A 345 5.27 -4.91 13.55
N LEU A 346 4.80 -3.73 13.16
CA LEU A 346 5.35 -2.47 13.64
C LEU A 346 4.20 -1.54 14.07
N ALA A 347 4.37 -0.84 15.17
CA ALA A 347 3.46 0.19 15.64
C ALA A 347 4.21 1.51 15.83
N PHE A 348 3.58 2.62 15.42
CA PHE A 348 4.11 3.96 15.62
C PHE A 348 3.04 4.94 16.09
N SER A 349 3.47 6.02 16.74
CA SER A 349 2.60 7.12 17.17
C SER A 349 2.97 8.42 16.49
N THR A 350 1.97 9.11 15.92
CA THR A 350 2.13 10.45 15.33
C THR A 350 2.09 11.58 16.37
N ALA A 351 1.79 11.27 17.63
CA ALA A 351 1.90 12.22 18.74
C ALA A 351 3.36 12.60 19.02
N ASN A 352 3.56 13.58 19.90
CA ASN A 352 4.89 14.03 20.30
C ASN A 352 5.78 14.46 19.13
N GLU A 353 5.31 15.42 18.33
CA GLU A 353 6.03 15.90 17.14
C GLU A 353 7.43 16.41 17.42
N SER A 354 7.67 16.94 18.63
CA SER A 354 8.96 17.47 19.11
C SER A 354 9.84 16.46 19.82
N ALA A 355 9.44 15.18 19.90
CA ALA A 355 10.18 14.18 20.65
C ALA A 355 11.60 13.92 20.12
N PHE A 356 11.78 14.01 18.79
CA PHE A 356 13.09 13.88 18.18
C PHE A 356 13.79 15.25 18.15
N ASN A 357 14.73 15.43 19.05
CA ASN A 357 15.59 16.61 19.10
C ASN A 357 17.00 16.15 19.44
N ARG A 358 17.99 16.59 18.68
CA ARG A 358 19.40 16.23 18.88
C ARG A 358 20.14 17.14 19.84
N ASP A 359 19.67 18.37 19.96
CA ASP A 359 20.43 19.43 20.60
C ASP A 359 19.89 19.77 21.98
N GLU A 360 18.61 19.47 22.25
CA GLU A 360 17.95 19.91 23.48
C GLU A 360 17.13 18.80 24.14
N THR A 361 16.96 18.92 25.45
CA THR A 361 16.01 18.09 26.20
C THR A 361 14.57 18.45 25.81
N THR A 362 13.75 17.45 25.56
CA THR A 362 12.35 17.62 25.20
C THR A 362 11.42 17.08 26.28
N THR A 363 10.22 17.68 26.38
CA THR A 363 9.12 17.14 27.16
C THR A 363 8.17 16.41 26.24
N VAL A 364 7.76 15.20 26.62
CA VAL A 364 6.83 14.38 25.87
C VAL A 364 5.63 13.99 26.72
N GLU A 365 4.47 13.86 26.06
CA GLU A 365 3.27 13.31 26.67
C GLU A 365 3.30 11.78 26.63
N SER A 366 2.80 11.15 27.67
CA SER A 366 2.69 9.70 27.76
C SER A 366 1.36 9.28 28.37
N MET A 367 0.64 8.41 27.70
CA MET A 367 -0.57 7.78 28.22
C MET A 367 -0.23 6.84 29.39
N SER A 368 -1.03 6.88 30.47
CA SER A 368 -0.89 5.90 31.55
C SER A 368 -1.13 4.47 31.03
N ASN A 369 -0.33 3.52 31.52
CA ASN A 369 -0.50 2.11 31.18
C ASN A 369 -1.89 1.55 31.49
N ASP A 370 -2.53 2.05 32.55
CA ASP A 370 -3.86 1.62 32.99
C ASP A 370 -4.98 2.09 32.03
N GLN A 371 -4.67 3.01 31.10
CA GLN A 371 -5.59 3.53 30.12
C GLN A 371 -5.42 2.91 28.73
N LEU A 372 -4.54 1.93 28.55
CA LEU A 372 -4.22 1.34 27.23
C LEU A 372 -5.24 0.32 26.72
N MET A 373 -6.20 -0.15 27.55
CA MET A 373 -7.13 -1.19 27.11
C MET A 373 -7.93 -0.82 25.86
N PRO A 374 -8.51 0.40 25.72
CA PRO A 374 -9.18 0.80 24.49
C PRO A 374 -8.27 0.80 23.26
N VAL A 375 -6.96 1.11 23.42
CA VAL A 375 -5.99 1.10 22.32
C VAL A 375 -5.71 -0.35 21.88
N PHE A 376 -5.62 -1.29 22.82
CA PHE A 376 -5.44 -2.71 22.54
C PHE A 376 -6.64 -3.29 21.78
N GLU A 377 -7.85 -3.02 22.26
CA GLU A 377 -9.10 -3.44 21.60
C GLU A 377 -9.21 -2.87 20.19
N ALA A 378 -8.97 -1.56 20.03
CA ALA A 378 -8.97 -0.90 18.74
C ALA A 378 -7.96 -1.52 17.76
N THR A 379 -6.77 -1.90 18.25
CA THR A 379 -5.74 -2.57 17.46
C THR A 379 -6.22 -3.92 16.95
N VAL A 380 -6.75 -4.77 17.83
CA VAL A 380 -7.23 -6.12 17.47
C VAL A 380 -8.36 -6.02 16.43
N GLN A 381 -9.35 -5.16 16.67
CA GLN A 381 -10.49 -4.94 15.78
C GLN A 381 -10.07 -4.37 14.41
N ALA A 382 -9.11 -3.45 14.39
CA ALA A 382 -8.61 -2.90 13.13
C ALA A 382 -7.86 -3.94 12.31
N VAL A 383 -7.04 -4.78 12.95
CA VAL A 383 -6.30 -5.86 12.27
C VAL A 383 -7.25 -6.89 11.66
N GLU A 384 -8.26 -7.35 12.41
CA GLU A 384 -9.27 -8.28 11.92
C GLU A 384 -9.90 -7.78 10.63
N GLU A 385 -10.45 -6.56 10.65
CA GLU A 385 -11.12 -5.99 9.48
C GLU A 385 -10.16 -5.71 8.32
N ALA A 386 -8.95 -5.22 8.58
CA ALA A 386 -7.96 -4.95 7.54
C ALA A 386 -7.57 -6.24 6.77
N ILE A 387 -7.45 -7.38 7.46
CA ILE A 387 -7.15 -8.66 6.82
C ILE A 387 -8.29 -9.09 5.90
N ILE A 388 -9.54 -8.97 6.34
CA ILE A 388 -10.70 -9.35 5.51
C ILE A 388 -10.85 -8.39 4.33
N ASN A 389 -10.64 -7.08 4.52
CA ASN A 389 -10.61 -6.11 3.42
C ASN A 389 -9.53 -6.41 2.37
N ALA A 390 -8.39 -6.98 2.78
CA ALA A 390 -7.32 -7.40 1.86
C ALA A 390 -7.73 -8.57 0.94
N MET A 391 -8.79 -9.32 1.30
CA MET A 391 -9.26 -10.52 0.59
C MET A 391 -10.47 -10.26 -0.31
N ILE A 392 -11.13 -9.11 -0.19
CA ILE A 392 -12.27 -8.66 -1.00
C ILE A 392 -11.80 -7.76 -2.13
#